data_9386f29167e0eb74ea658f55eeb54a5e
#
_entry.id   9386f29167e0eb74ea658f55eeb54a5e
#
_cell.length_a   1.000
_cell.length_b   1.000
_cell.length_c   1.000
_cell.angle_alpha   90.00
_cell.angle_beta   90.00
_cell.angle_gamma   90.00
#
_symmetry.space_group_name_H-M   'P 1'
#
loop_
_entity.id
_entity.type
_entity.pdbx_description
1 polymer ?
#
loop_
_entity_poly.entity_id
_entity_poly.type
_entity_poly.pdbx_seq_one_letter_code
_entity_poly.pdbx_strand_id
1 'polypeptide(L)'
;EELGKLFVDAVSKFIPQVKENLEVIDVATPCTYERYCSSYEGSWMSVWKKGGSQDNYPQKLQTIKGVYFAGQRIQMPGGLPIAVYTGRQAVQHLCKDEKILFV
;
A
#
# COMPACT_ATOMS: atom_id res chain seq x y z
N GLU A 1 14.85 -3.88 17.48
CA GLU A 1 15.88 -4.94 17.65
C GLU A 1 15.28 -6.24 18.20
N GLU A 2 14.44 -6.23 19.25
CA GLU A 2 13.84 -7.45 19.83
C GLU A 2 12.98 -8.23 18.83
N LEU A 3 12.14 -7.57 18.05
CA LEU A 3 11.33 -8.21 17.01
C LEU A 3 12.19 -8.94 15.98
N GLY A 4 13.29 -8.34 15.53
CA GLY A 4 14.21 -8.98 14.59
C GLY A 4 14.77 -10.28 15.15
N LYS A 5 15.20 -10.30 16.41
CA LYS A 5 15.69 -11.52 17.08
C LYS A 5 14.61 -12.60 17.16
N LEU A 6 13.39 -12.25 17.53
CA LEU A 6 12.26 -13.18 17.58
C LEU A 6 12.01 -13.84 16.21
N PHE A 7 12.05 -13.06 15.12
CA PHE A 7 11.88 -13.59 13.77
C PHE A 7 13.04 -14.51 13.37
N VAL A 8 14.29 -14.12 13.65
CA VAL A 8 15.46 -14.97 13.39
C VAL A 8 15.36 -16.28 14.17
N ASP A 9 14.96 -16.23 15.43
CA ASP A 9 14.76 -17.44 16.24
C ASP A 9 13.63 -18.32 15.70
N ALA A 10 12.55 -17.74 15.20
CA ALA A 10 11.47 -18.49 14.57
C ALA A 10 11.93 -19.17 13.27
N VAL A 11 12.63 -18.44 12.40
CA VAL A 11 13.16 -18.97 11.13
C VAL A 11 14.23 -20.02 11.35
N SER A 12 15.08 -19.87 12.37
CA SER A 12 16.15 -20.83 12.67
C SER A 12 15.65 -22.23 13.07
N LYS A 13 14.38 -22.35 13.46
CA LYS A 13 13.75 -23.68 13.70
C LYS A 13 13.59 -24.49 12.40
N PHE A 14 13.46 -23.80 11.27
CA PHE A 14 13.30 -24.43 9.96
C PHE A 14 14.59 -24.40 9.15
N ILE A 15 15.40 -23.36 9.33
CA ILE A 15 16.68 -23.14 8.65
C ILE A 15 17.75 -22.84 9.71
N PRO A 16 18.36 -23.87 10.34
CA PRO A 16 19.30 -23.68 11.44
C PRO A 16 20.50 -22.79 11.10
N GLN A 17 20.95 -22.82 9.85
CA GLN A 17 22.12 -22.05 9.39
C GLN A 17 21.86 -20.56 9.27
N VAL A 18 20.61 -20.07 9.40
CA VAL A 18 20.31 -18.65 9.24
C VAL A 18 21.05 -17.78 10.25
N LYS A 19 21.25 -18.26 11.48
CA LYS A 19 21.92 -17.49 12.54
C LYS A 19 23.40 -17.25 12.25
N GLU A 20 24.06 -18.22 11.65
CA GLU A 20 25.50 -18.18 11.36
C GLU A 20 25.79 -17.37 10.08
N ASN A 21 24.82 -17.30 9.17
CA ASN A 21 24.96 -16.61 7.89
C ASN A 21 24.19 -15.27 7.84
N LEU A 22 23.79 -14.74 8.99
CA LEU A 22 23.03 -13.49 9.06
C LEU A 22 23.96 -12.28 8.97
N GLU A 23 23.93 -11.58 7.85
CA GLU A 23 24.74 -10.39 7.63
C GLU A 23 24.00 -9.11 8.01
N VAL A 24 22.71 -9.03 7.69
CA VAL A 24 21.88 -7.83 7.91
C VAL A 24 20.51 -8.22 8.42
N ILE A 25 20.00 -7.47 9.40
CA ILE A 25 18.60 -7.53 9.85
C ILE A 25 18.02 -6.12 9.67
N ASP A 26 16.98 -6.01 8.88
CA ASP A 26 16.13 -4.83 8.82
C ASP A 26 14.69 -5.21 9.15
N VAL A 27 14.04 -4.39 9.99
CA VAL A 27 12.67 -4.66 10.48
C VAL A 27 11.80 -3.44 10.24
N ALA A 28 10.89 -3.55 9.28
CA ALA A 28 9.85 -2.56 9.06
C ALA A 28 8.62 -2.85 9.94
N THR A 29 8.22 -1.85 10.69
CA THR A 29 7.04 -1.88 11.58
C THR A 29 5.99 -0.88 11.10
N PRO A 30 4.78 -0.87 11.67
CA PRO A 30 3.82 0.21 11.40
C PRO A 30 4.40 1.61 11.58
N CYS A 31 5.23 1.85 12.58
CA CYS A 31 5.93 3.14 12.77
C CYS A 31 6.87 3.48 11.60
N THR A 32 7.46 2.48 10.97
CA THR A 32 8.28 2.67 9.76
C THR A 32 7.42 3.17 8.60
N TYR A 33 6.26 2.56 8.39
CA TYR A 33 5.32 2.99 7.34
C TYR A 33 4.73 4.37 7.61
N GLU A 34 4.41 4.68 8.86
CA GLU A 34 3.96 6.02 9.24
C GLU A 34 5.03 7.06 8.92
N ARG A 35 6.28 6.80 9.31
CA ARG A 35 7.42 7.71 9.09
C ARG A 35 7.73 7.94 7.60
N TYR A 36 7.79 6.88 6.81
CA TYR A 36 8.25 6.98 5.40
C TYR A 36 7.12 7.24 4.40
N CYS A 37 5.91 6.79 4.68
CA CYS A 37 4.78 6.85 3.76
C CYS A 37 3.65 7.77 4.23
N SER A 38 3.79 8.42 5.40
CA SER A 38 2.72 9.18 6.07
C SER A 38 1.42 8.36 6.18
N SER A 39 1.59 7.06 6.41
CA SER A 39 0.47 6.13 6.52
C SER A 39 -0.30 6.35 7.79
N TYR A 40 -1.61 6.48 7.71
CA TYR A 40 -2.45 6.54 8.90
C TYR A 40 -2.24 5.30 9.78
N GLU A 41 -1.83 5.51 11.03
CA GLU A 41 -1.50 4.45 12.00
C GLU A 41 -0.53 3.37 11.45
N GLY A 42 0.34 3.76 10.51
CA GLY A 42 1.32 2.87 9.92
C GLY A 42 0.73 1.76 9.04
N SER A 43 -0.48 1.95 8.53
CA SER A 43 -1.13 0.95 7.68
C SER A 43 -0.28 0.64 6.44
N TRP A 44 -0.04 -0.65 6.19
CA TRP A 44 0.78 -1.11 5.09
C TRP A 44 0.11 -0.94 3.72
N MET A 45 -1.14 -1.31 3.63
CA MET A 45 -1.96 -1.22 2.40
C MET A 45 -3.24 -0.42 2.66
N SER A 46 -4.32 -0.76 2.04
CA SER A 46 -5.62 -0.15 2.29
C SER A 46 -6.11 -0.45 3.70
N VAL A 47 -6.87 0.48 4.28
CA VAL A 47 -7.54 0.25 5.57
C VAL A 47 -8.68 -0.76 5.34
N TRP A 48 -8.67 -1.83 6.10
CA TRP A 48 -9.68 -2.88 6.03
C TRP A 48 -10.75 -2.63 7.06
N LYS A 49 -12.00 -2.65 6.66
CA LYS A 49 -13.10 -2.68 7.62
C LYS A 49 -13.17 -4.05 8.27
N LYS A 50 -13.28 -4.10 9.59
CA LYS A 50 -13.48 -5.35 10.32
C LYS A 50 -14.74 -6.06 9.82
N GLY A 51 -14.60 -7.27 9.26
CA GLY A 51 -15.70 -8.05 8.70
C GLY A 51 -16.23 -7.57 7.33
N GLY A 52 -15.57 -6.60 6.70
CA GLY A 52 -15.93 -6.08 5.38
C GLY A 52 -15.20 -6.79 4.23
N SER A 53 -15.80 -6.72 3.05
CA SER A 53 -15.12 -7.02 1.79
C SER A 53 -14.04 -5.97 1.51
N GLN A 54 -13.10 -6.32 0.63
CA GLN A 54 -12.09 -5.39 0.13
C GLN A 54 -12.78 -4.34 -0.77
N ASP A 55 -13.18 -3.24 -0.17
CA ASP A 55 -13.82 -2.17 -0.93
C ASP A 55 -12.77 -1.34 -1.67
N ASN A 56 -12.97 -1.16 -2.95
CA ASN A 56 -12.25 -0.16 -3.72
C ASN A 56 -12.79 1.22 -3.34
N TYR A 57 -11.88 2.17 -3.12
CA TYR A 57 -12.28 3.55 -2.87
C TYR A 57 -12.65 4.25 -4.17
N PRO A 58 -13.61 5.19 -4.14
CA PRO A 58 -13.98 5.93 -5.33
C PRO A 58 -12.82 6.82 -5.79
N GLN A 59 -12.50 6.77 -7.08
CA GLN A 59 -11.49 7.66 -7.69
C GLN A 59 -12.02 9.05 -7.98
N LYS A 60 -13.33 9.24 -7.93
CA LYS A 60 -14.02 10.50 -8.19
C LYS A 60 -15.19 10.61 -7.22
N LEU A 61 -15.30 11.78 -6.58
CA LEU A 61 -16.47 12.10 -5.76
C LEU A 61 -17.54 12.76 -6.62
N GLN A 62 -18.79 12.33 -6.47
CA GLN A 62 -19.92 12.94 -7.20
C GLN A 62 -20.23 14.37 -6.72
N THR A 63 -19.90 14.65 -5.45
CA THR A 63 -20.20 15.92 -4.80
C THR A 63 -19.15 17.00 -5.06
N ILE A 64 -17.93 16.61 -5.46
CA ILE A 64 -16.83 17.55 -5.68
C ILE A 64 -16.31 17.38 -7.10
N LYS A 65 -16.54 18.40 -7.94
CA LYS A 65 -16.07 18.40 -9.33
C LYS A 65 -14.56 18.71 -9.41
N GLY A 66 -13.89 18.10 -10.37
CA GLY A 66 -12.47 18.35 -10.65
C GLY A 66 -11.49 17.72 -9.65
N VAL A 67 -11.97 16.88 -8.72
CA VAL A 67 -11.12 16.15 -7.79
C VAL A 67 -11.10 14.67 -8.14
N TYR A 68 -9.89 14.16 -8.36
CA TYR A 68 -9.63 12.76 -8.71
C TYR A 68 -8.61 12.17 -7.77
N PHE A 69 -8.81 10.92 -7.41
CA PHE A 69 -7.93 10.19 -6.49
C PHE A 69 -7.17 9.12 -7.24
N ALA A 70 -5.88 9.03 -6.96
CA ALA A 70 -5.01 7.96 -7.42
C ALA A 70 -4.08 7.52 -6.29
N GLY A 71 -3.54 6.34 -6.41
CA GLY A 71 -2.53 5.82 -5.48
C GLY A 71 -2.71 4.35 -5.16
N GLN A 72 -1.70 3.80 -4.53
CA GLN A 72 -1.61 2.38 -4.21
C GLN A 72 -2.74 1.86 -3.29
N ARG A 73 -3.49 2.75 -2.64
CA ARG A 73 -4.51 2.39 -1.65
C ARG A 73 -5.94 2.51 -2.17
N ILE A 74 -6.11 2.98 -3.39
CA ILE A 74 -7.43 3.22 -3.99
C ILE A 74 -8.12 1.90 -4.34
N GLN A 75 -7.35 0.91 -4.78
CA GLN A 75 -7.86 -0.40 -5.16
C GLN A 75 -7.00 -1.52 -4.57
N MET A 76 -7.63 -2.66 -4.30
CA MET A 76 -6.92 -3.86 -3.88
C MET A 76 -6.32 -4.62 -5.07
N PRO A 77 -5.22 -5.31 -4.89
CA PRO A 77 -4.48 -5.54 -3.63
C PRO A 77 -3.56 -4.39 -3.20
N GLY A 78 -3.50 -3.28 -3.91
CA GLY A 78 -2.61 -2.17 -3.61
C GLY A 78 -1.21 -2.30 -4.22
N GLY A 79 -0.28 -1.48 -3.76
CA GLY A 79 1.12 -1.49 -4.21
C GLY A 79 1.37 -0.69 -5.49
N LEU A 80 2.61 -0.78 -6.00
CA LEU A 80 3.06 0.00 -7.16
C LEU A 80 2.22 -0.22 -8.43
N PRO A 81 1.84 -1.45 -8.82
CA PRO A 81 1.00 -1.66 -10.01
C PRO A 81 -0.33 -0.92 -9.90
N ILE A 82 -0.95 -0.94 -8.73
CA ILE A 82 -2.22 -0.24 -8.49
C ILE A 82 -2.02 1.29 -8.51
N ALA A 83 -0.90 1.78 -7.99
CA ALA A 83 -0.60 3.21 -8.05
C ALA A 83 -0.53 3.71 -9.51
N VAL A 84 0.18 2.98 -10.37
CA VAL A 84 0.26 3.30 -11.81
C VAL A 84 -1.10 3.20 -12.49
N TYR A 85 -1.81 2.11 -12.25
CA TYR A 85 -3.12 1.86 -12.85
C TYR A 85 -4.15 2.92 -12.44
N THR A 86 -4.24 3.25 -11.16
CA THR A 86 -5.18 4.27 -10.67
C THR A 86 -4.78 5.67 -11.09
N GLY A 87 -3.49 5.96 -11.26
CA GLY A 87 -3.00 7.21 -11.85
C GLY A 87 -3.51 7.38 -13.28
N ARG A 88 -3.37 6.35 -14.11
CA ARG A 88 -3.94 6.34 -15.47
C ARG A 88 -5.45 6.53 -15.47
N GLN A 89 -6.17 5.82 -14.60
CA GLN A 89 -7.63 5.96 -14.49
C GLN A 89 -8.06 7.37 -14.07
N ALA A 90 -7.33 8.02 -13.16
CA ALA A 90 -7.62 9.38 -12.75
C ALA A 90 -7.55 10.36 -13.95
N VAL A 91 -6.52 10.21 -14.79
CA VAL A 91 -6.40 11.01 -16.03
C VAL A 91 -7.52 10.67 -17.01
N GLN A 92 -7.90 9.40 -17.15
CA GLN A 92 -9.04 9.01 -18.00
C GLN A 92 -10.35 9.63 -17.52
N HIS A 93 -10.57 9.70 -16.21
CA HIS A 93 -11.75 10.37 -15.65
C HIS A 93 -11.72 11.86 -15.96
N LEU A 94 -10.58 12.53 -15.80
CA LEU A 94 -10.41 13.94 -16.16
C LEU A 94 -10.71 14.15 -17.66
N CYS A 95 -10.09 13.38 -18.55
CA CYS A 95 -10.30 13.50 -19.98
C CYS A 95 -11.77 13.29 -20.38
N LYS A 96 -12.45 12.33 -19.74
CA LYS A 96 -13.88 12.08 -19.96
C LYS A 96 -14.73 13.29 -19.53
N ASP A 97 -14.43 13.89 -18.38
CA ASP A 97 -15.18 15.02 -17.86
C ASP A 97 -14.97 16.27 -18.71
N GLU A 98 -13.74 16.49 -19.18
CA GLU A 98 -13.37 17.62 -20.05
C GLU A 98 -13.65 17.35 -21.54
N LYS A 99 -14.19 16.16 -21.89
CA LYS A 99 -14.45 15.71 -23.29
C LYS A 99 -13.21 15.75 -24.18
N ILE A 100 -12.05 15.45 -23.61
CA ILE A 100 -10.76 15.36 -24.28
C ILE A 100 -10.45 13.89 -24.57
N LEU A 101 -9.86 13.62 -25.75
CA LEU A 101 -9.42 12.29 -26.08
C LEU A 101 -8.21 11.88 -25.21
N PHE A 102 -8.31 10.74 -24.55
CA PHE A 102 -7.18 10.13 -23.86
C PHE A 102 -6.38 9.28 -24.86
N VAL A 103 -5.13 9.65 -25.10
CA VAL A 103 -4.21 9.00 -26.05
C VAL A 103 -3.21 8.14 -25.29
#